data_a8d23a1133d719a89c85d71ba9d4c637
#
_entry.id   a8d23a1133d719a89c85d71ba9d4c637
#
_cell.length_a   1.000
_cell.length_b   1.000
_cell.length_c   1.000
_cell.angle_alpha   90.00
_cell.angle_beta   90.00
_cell.angle_gamma   90.00
#
_symmetry.space_group_name_H-M   'P 1'
#
loop_
_entity.id
_entity.type
_entity.pdbx_description
1 polymer ?
#
loop_
_entity_poly.entity_id
_entity_poly.type
_entity_poly.pdbx_seq_one_letter_code
_entity_poly.pdbx_strand_id
1 'polypeptide(L)'
;SSEMNATSSLQFLKAHAVVSRSWLFAQIEKRKALSGKNEGFFSFIKTDTEYIRWYDREDHTIFDVCADDHCQRYQGITKASSAAVTEAVQATRGQLLMYERGICDARFSKCCGGASEEFGYCWEDKNYPYLSTIRDTEEEENRPLPDLTKEEEAERWIRTSPVSFCDTHDKKVISQILNNYDQETTDFYRWKVRYSQSELAELIRQNTKSDYGDIIDL
;
A
#
# COMPACT_ATOMS: atom_id res chain seq x y z
N SER A 1 -0.45 9.12 13.16
CA SER A 1 -1.89 9.45 13.31
C SER A 1 -2.53 10.01 12.03
N SER A 2 -1.76 10.30 10.99
CA SER A 2 -2.35 10.68 9.69
C SER A 2 -2.72 9.46 8.86
N GLU A 3 -1.96 8.39 8.95
CA GLU A 3 -2.22 7.12 8.27
C GLU A 3 -3.14 6.19 9.08
N MET A 4 -2.91 6.10 10.38
CA MET A 4 -3.61 5.18 11.26
C MET A 4 -4.30 5.91 12.40
N ASN A 5 -5.35 5.31 12.96
CA ASN A 5 -6.12 5.91 14.03
C ASN A 5 -5.27 6.06 15.32
N ALA A 6 -5.28 7.25 15.92
CA ALA A 6 -4.56 7.54 17.16
C ALA A 6 -5.13 6.81 18.40
N THR A 7 -6.29 6.17 18.28
CA THR A 7 -6.93 5.36 19.33
C THR A 7 -6.63 3.87 19.23
N SER A 8 -5.82 3.45 18.26
CA SER A 8 -5.37 2.07 18.12
C SER A 8 -4.63 1.58 19.35
N SER A 9 -4.50 0.26 19.48
CA SER A 9 -3.75 -0.32 20.60
C SER A 9 -2.30 0.18 20.65
N LEU A 10 -1.73 0.27 21.84
CA LEU A 10 -0.36 0.73 22.00
C LEU A 10 0.65 -0.12 21.22
N GLN A 11 0.44 -1.43 21.13
CA GLN A 11 1.33 -2.33 20.40
C GLN A 11 1.25 -2.09 18.89
N PHE A 12 0.04 -1.89 18.36
CA PHE A 12 -0.14 -1.51 16.96
C PHE A 12 0.57 -0.18 16.65
N LEU A 13 0.38 0.83 17.50
CA LEU A 13 1.03 2.13 17.33
C LEU A 13 2.56 2.03 17.39
N LYS A 14 3.12 1.17 18.27
CA LYS A 14 4.56 0.89 18.33
C LYS A 14 5.06 0.26 17.03
N ALA A 15 4.39 -0.78 16.54
CA ALA A 15 4.74 -1.43 15.29
C ALA A 15 4.71 -0.44 14.12
N HIS A 16 3.61 0.33 14.01
CA HIS A 16 3.47 1.34 12.96
C HIS A 16 4.52 2.45 13.04
N ALA A 17 4.91 2.88 14.24
CA ALA A 17 5.97 3.89 14.43
C ALA A 17 7.33 3.38 13.91
N VAL A 18 7.65 2.09 14.11
CA VAL A 18 8.89 1.47 13.60
C VAL A 18 8.82 1.33 12.08
N VAL A 19 7.70 0.85 11.53
CA VAL A 19 7.47 0.71 10.08
C VAL A 19 7.61 2.06 9.37
N SER A 20 6.85 3.07 9.81
CA SER A 20 6.89 4.41 9.18
C SER A 20 8.25 5.07 9.25
N ARG A 21 8.96 4.90 10.36
CA ARG A 21 10.33 5.43 10.52
C ARG A 21 11.31 4.71 9.61
N SER A 22 11.22 3.40 9.49
CA SER A 22 12.08 2.60 8.61
C SER A 22 11.87 3.00 7.16
N TRP A 23 10.63 3.11 6.72
CA TRP A 23 10.31 3.59 5.38
C TRP A 23 10.94 4.98 5.11
N LEU A 24 10.75 5.94 6.01
CA LEU A 24 11.30 7.29 5.86
C LEU A 24 12.83 7.28 5.69
N PHE A 25 13.54 6.56 6.56
CA PHE A 25 14.98 6.48 6.47
C PHE A 25 15.46 5.75 5.21
N ALA A 26 14.74 4.72 4.77
CA ALA A 26 15.04 4.05 3.51
C ALA A 26 14.88 5.00 2.29
N GLN A 27 13.86 5.87 2.27
CA GLN A 27 13.71 6.88 1.21
C GLN A 27 14.86 7.90 1.25
N ILE A 28 15.26 8.36 2.43
CA ILE A 28 16.40 9.30 2.59
C ILE A 28 17.70 8.65 2.09
N GLU A 29 17.98 7.41 2.45
CA GLU A 29 19.17 6.68 1.98
C GLU A 29 19.14 6.47 0.46
N LYS A 30 17.99 6.07 -0.08
CA LYS A 30 17.80 5.88 -1.51
C LYS A 30 18.08 7.17 -2.29
N ARG A 31 17.56 8.29 -1.82
CA ARG A 31 17.80 9.59 -2.44
C ARG A 31 19.28 9.99 -2.38
N LYS A 32 19.94 9.78 -1.25
CA LYS A 32 21.39 10.05 -1.13
C LYS A 32 22.21 9.21 -2.11
N ALA A 33 21.85 7.96 -2.32
CA ALA A 33 22.51 7.08 -3.25
C ALA A 33 22.31 7.48 -4.73
N LEU A 34 21.18 8.12 -5.06
CA LEU A 34 20.85 8.62 -6.39
C LEU A 34 21.40 10.04 -6.66
N SER A 35 21.71 10.81 -5.61
CA SER A 35 22.28 12.15 -5.77
C SER A 35 23.68 12.08 -6.40
N GLY A 36 23.76 12.55 -7.66
CA GLY A 36 25.00 12.49 -8.47
C GLY A 36 24.96 11.50 -9.64
N LYS A 37 23.91 10.71 -9.77
CA LYS A 37 23.66 9.89 -10.95
C LYS A 37 22.57 10.54 -11.80
N ASN A 38 22.91 10.83 -13.07
CA ASN A 38 21.94 11.30 -14.08
C ASN A 38 21.03 10.17 -14.60
N GLU A 39 20.87 9.10 -13.86
CA GLU A 39 19.97 8.02 -14.21
C GLU A 39 18.55 8.42 -13.76
N GLY A 40 17.77 8.87 -14.73
CA GLY A 40 16.33 9.07 -14.55
C GLY A 40 15.70 7.75 -14.09
N PHE A 41 14.80 7.84 -13.15
CA PHE A 41 14.04 6.68 -12.71
C PHE A 41 13.07 6.26 -13.81
N PHE A 42 13.17 5.03 -14.27
CA PHE A 42 12.22 4.48 -15.22
C PHE A 42 10.97 3.99 -14.48
N SER A 43 9.89 4.74 -14.62
CA SER A 43 8.58 4.38 -14.08
C SER A 43 7.76 3.51 -15.04
N PHE A 44 8.35 3.01 -16.10
CA PHE A 44 7.67 2.15 -17.08
C PHE A 44 8.62 1.16 -17.78
N ILE A 45 8.07 0.03 -18.18
CA ILE A 45 8.66 -0.93 -19.10
C ILE A 45 7.78 -1.00 -20.33
N LYS A 46 8.37 -0.93 -21.51
CA LYS A 46 7.67 -1.10 -22.78
C LYS A 46 8.36 -2.17 -23.60
N THR A 47 7.62 -3.21 -23.93
CA THR A 47 7.99 -4.25 -24.88
C THR A 47 7.12 -4.17 -26.13
N ASP A 48 7.25 -5.11 -27.06
CA ASP A 48 6.39 -5.17 -28.25
C ASP A 48 4.94 -5.57 -27.91
N THR A 49 4.73 -6.22 -26.76
CA THR A 49 3.43 -6.79 -26.34
C THR A 49 2.90 -6.21 -25.06
N GLU A 50 3.73 -5.52 -24.27
CA GLU A 50 3.34 -5.05 -22.94
C GLU A 50 3.80 -3.62 -22.69
N TYR A 51 2.98 -2.89 -21.94
CA TYR A 51 3.32 -1.58 -21.37
C TYR A 51 2.98 -1.57 -19.88
N ILE A 52 4.02 -1.73 -19.05
CA ILE A 52 3.90 -1.72 -17.59
C ILE A 52 4.35 -0.34 -17.11
N ARG A 53 3.51 0.31 -16.33
CA ARG A 53 3.80 1.62 -15.75
C ARG A 53 3.47 1.65 -14.27
N TRP A 54 4.45 2.09 -13.47
CA TRP A 54 4.24 2.41 -12.05
C TRP A 54 3.86 3.88 -11.94
N TYR A 55 2.66 4.12 -11.37
CA TYR A 55 2.12 5.47 -11.19
C TYR A 55 2.53 6.05 -9.84
N ASP A 56 2.30 7.35 -9.67
CA ASP A 56 2.40 8.10 -8.42
C ASP A 56 3.80 8.12 -7.80
N ARG A 57 4.83 7.91 -8.61
CA ARG A 57 6.17 8.13 -8.17
C ARG A 57 6.66 9.49 -8.65
N GLU A 58 6.73 10.43 -7.74
CA GLU A 58 7.35 11.71 -7.97
C GLU A 58 8.70 11.79 -7.26
N ASP A 59 9.74 12.15 -8.00
CA ASP A 59 11.04 12.44 -7.42
C ASP A 59 11.02 13.86 -6.84
N HIS A 60 11.20 13.92 -5.54
CA HIS A 60 11.34 15.20 -4.85
C HIS A 60 12.75 15.75 -5.02
N THR A 61 12.86 17.03 -5.39
CA THR A 61 14.15 17.68 -5.61
C THR A 61 14.61 18.51 -4.42
N ILE A 62 13.68 19.05 -3.63
CA ILE A 62 13.98 19.98 -2.52
C ILE A 62 13.91 19.27 -1.15
N PHE A 63 13.00 18.33 -0.99
CA PHE A 63 12.76 17.58 0.25
C PHE A 63 12.77 16.08 0.02
N ASP A 64 12.98 15.29 1.07
CA ASP A 64 13.12 13.84 0.95
C ASP A 64 11.80 13.13 0.70
N VAL A 65 10.72 13.63 1.29
CA VAL A 65 9.36 13.08 1.16
C VAL A 65 8.34 14.22 1.25
N CYS A 66 7.16 14.03 0.68
CA CYS A 66 6.05 14.99 0.77
C CYS A 66 4.93 14.48 1.71
N ALA A 67 3.81 15.20 1.72
CA ALA A 67 2.65 14.87 2.53
C ALA A 67 1.55 14.13 1.76
N ASP A 68 1.75 13.87 0.48
CA ASP A 68 0.78 13.24 -0.41
C ASP A 68 0.83 11.71 -0.35
N ASP A 69 -0.15 11.05 -0.94
CA ASP A 69 -0.38 9.61 -0.82
C ASP A 69 0.74 8.75 -1.42
N HIS A 70 1.47 9.25 -2.42
CA HIS A 70 2.62 8.53 -2.99
C HIS A 70 3.83 8.44 -2.03
N CYS A 71 3.88 9.31 -1.01
CA CYS A 71 4.76 9.18 0.14
C CYS A 71 3.99 8.56 1.31
N GLN A 72 3.98 9.21 2.45
CA GLN A 72 3.09 8.87 3.56
C GLN A 72 2.29 10.12 3.92
N ARG A 73 0.98 9.95 4.10
CA ARG A 73 0.10 11.07 4.41
C ARG A 73 0.51 11.75 5.72
N TYR A 74 0.84 13.04 5.63
CA TYR A 74 1.25 13.85 6.77
C TYR A 74 0.37 15.09 6.89
N GLN A 75 -0.46 15.14 7.92
CA GLN A 75 -1.41 16.22 8.16
C GLN A 75 -0.88 17.27 9.19
N GLY A 76 0.42 17.30 9.37
CA GLY A 76 1.08 18.24 10.29
C GLY A 76 1.11 17.75 11.74
N ILE A 77 1.90 18.44 12.55
CA ILE A 77 2.06 18.13 13.99
C ILE A 77 0.84 18.56 14.82
N THR A 78 -0.05 19.36 14.24
CA THR A 78 -1.29 19.82 14.88
C THR A 78 -2.43 18.81 14.78
N LYS A 79 -2.28 17.75 13.98
CA LYS A 79 -3.25 16.65 13.96
C LYS A 79 -3.39 16.09 15.37
N ALA A 80 -4.62 15.88 15.82
CA ALA A 80 -4.91 15.29 17.10
C ALA A 80 -4.11 14.00 17.33
N SER A 81 -3.35 13.98 18.41
CA SER A 81 -2.52 12.85 18.80
C SER A 81 -2.93 12.41 20.21
N SER A 82 -2.84 11.13 20.51
CA SER A 82 -3.12 10.60 21.83
C SER A 82 -1.83 10.44 22.65
N ALA A 83 -1.95 10.33 23.97
CA ALA A 83 -0.84 9.98 24.83
C ALA A 83 -0.19 8.65 24.42
N ALA A 84 -1.00 7.69 23.94
CA ALA A 84 -0.53 6.40 23.43
C ALA A 84 0.37 6.54 22.17
N VAL A 85 0.08 7.48 21.27
CA VAL A 85 0.94 7.77 20.13
C VAL A 85 2.31 8.29 20.59
N THR A 86 2.30 9.25 21.52
CA THR A 86 3.55 9.79 22.09
C THR A 86 4.37 8.71 22.79
N GLU A 87 3.72 7.88 23.60
CA GLU A 87 4.35 6.74 24.27
C GLU A 87 4.92 5.75 23.24
N ALA A 88 4.15 5.39 22.20
CA ALA A 88 4.60 4.47 21.16
C ALA A 88 5.87 4.96 20.45
N VAL A 89 5.92 6.24 20.08
CA VAL A 89 7.08 6.85 19.41
C VAL A 89 8.29 6.88 20.35
N GLN A 90 8.10 7.24 21.63
CA GLN A 90 9.20 7.28 22.61
C GLN A 90 9.72 5.89 22.94
N ALA A 91 8.83 4.92 23.17
CA ALA A 91 9.20 3.54 23.52
C ALA A 91 9.93 2.82 22.37
N THR A 92 9.73 3.26 21.13
CA THR A 92 10.39 2.69 19.94
C THR A 92 11.51 3.58 19.39
N ARG A 93 11.97 4.57 20.16
CA ARG A 93 12.99 5.51 19.70
C ARG A 93 14.25 4.77 19.23
N GLY A 94 14.74 5.13 18.04
CA GLY A 94 15.94 4.53 17.46
C GLY A 94 15.75 3.12 16.87
N GLN A 95 14.56 2.51 16.97
CA GLN A 95 14.30 1.20 16.38
C GLN A 95 13.95 1.34 14.91
N LEU A 96 14.58 0.51 14.08
CA LEU A 96 14.37 0.40 12.63
C LEU A 96 14.28 -1.07 12.24
N LEU A 97 13.55 -1.34 11.17
CA LEU A 97 13.57 -2.64 10.51
C LEU A 97 14.80 -2.71 9.61
N MET A 98 15.57 -3.77 9.78
CA MET A 98 16.79 -4.01 9.03
C MET A 98 16.71 -5.35 8.31
N TYR A 99 17.20 -5.39 7.09
CA TYR A 99 17.47 -6.63 6.36
C TYR A 99 18.92 -6.63 5.92
N GLU A 100 19.66 -7.67 6.34
CA GLU A 100 21.13 -7.69 6.20
C GLU A 100 21.76 -6.44 6.80
N ARG A 101 22.31 -5.54 5.97
CA ARG A 101 22.98 -4.30 6.41
C ARG A 101 22.23 -3.04 6.00
N GLY A 102 21.04 -3.18 5.38
CA GLY A 102 20.23 -2.06 4.89
C GLY A 102 19.00 -1.82 5.73
N ILE A 103 18.51 -0.59 5.73
CA ILE A 103 17.21 -0.24 6.30
C ILE A 103 16.12 -0.71 5.33
N CYS A 104 15.12 -1.41 5.85
CA CYS A 104 14.02 -1.89 5.04
C CYS A 104 13.16 -0.74 4.49
N ASP A 105 12.85 -0.78 3.20
CA ASP A 105 11.75 -0.02 2.61
C ASP A 105 10.42 -0.61 3.08
N ALA A 106 10.06 -0.29 4.32
CA ALA A 106 8.98 -0.93 5.05
C ALA A 106 7.62 -0.42 4.58
N ARG A 107 6.99 -1.15 3.67
CA ARG A 107 5.66 -0.85 3.13
C ARG A 107 4.56 -1.45 4.00
N PHE A 108 3.38 -0.86 3.93
CA PHE A 108 2.19 -1.34 4.63
C PHE A 108 0.94 -1.04 3.81
N SER A 109 -0.12 -1.78 4.08
CA SER A 109 -1.47 -1.54 3.55
C SER A 109 -2.48 -1.57 4.68
N LYS A 110 -3.63 -0.94 4.48
CA LYS A 110 -4.75 -0.99 5.44
C LYS A 110 -5.50 -2.31 5.39
N CYS A 111 -5.57 -2.90 4.20
CA CYS A 111 -6.19 -4.20 3.95
C CYS A 111 -5.51 -4.82 2.73
N CYS A 112 -5.01 -6.05 2.88
CA CYS A 112 -4.29 -6.76 1.82
C CYS A 112 -5.17 -7.70 1.00
N GLY A 113 -6.46 -7.85 1.37
CA GLY A 113 -7.37 -8.78 0.69
C GLY A 113 -7.08 -10.27 0.91
N GLY A 114 -6.31 -10.61 1.96
CA GLY A 114 -5.99 -11.97 2.38
C GLY A 114 -4.56 -12.42 2.09
N ALA A 115 -3.82 -11.64 1.30
CA ALA A 115 -2.39 -11.84 1.06
C ALA A 115 -1.73 -10.50 0.71
N SER A 116 -0.51 -10.28 1.18
CA SER A 116 0.27 -9.11 0.78
C SER A 116 0.73 -9.22 -0.67
N GLU A 117 0.95 -8.09 -1.31
CA GLU A 117 1.48 -8.04 -2.67
C GLU A 117 3.01 -7.97 -2.65
N GLU A 118 3.64 -8.39 -3.73
CA GLU A 118 5.06 -8.23 -3.93
C GLU A 118 5.40 -6.79 -4.32
N PHE A 119 6.53 -6.31 -3.84
CA PHE A 119 6.99 -4.95 -4.10
C PHE A 119 7.11 -4.65 -5.61
N GLY A 120 7.58 -5.62 -6.40
CA GLY A 120 7.81 -5.47 -7.83
C GLY A 120 6.55 -5.16 -8.63
N TYR A 121 5.40 -5.62 -8.18
CA TYR A 121 4.13 -5.33 -8.86
C TYR A 121 3.53 -3.98 -8.49
N CYS A 122 3.87 -3.46 -7.30
CA CYS A 122 3.25 -2.24 -6.80
C CYS A 122 4.07 -0.96 -7.04
N TRP A 123 5.41 -1.04 -6.95
CA TRP A 123 6.22 0.16 -6.78
C TRP A 123 7.31 0.37 -7.82
N GLU A 124 8.10 -0.64 -8.13
CA GLU A 124 9.17 -0.60 -9.13
C GLU A 124 9.60 -2.01 -9.49
N ASP A 125 10.16 -2.21 -10.69
CA ASP A 125 10.66 -3.52 -11.15
C ASP A 125 11.87 -3.98 -10.32
N LYS A 126 11.59 -4.40 -9.08
CA LYS A 126 12.57 -4.85 -8.11
C LYS A 126 11.94 -5.74 -7.06
N ASN A 127 12.63 -6.77 -6.64
CA ASN A 127 12.17 -7.66 -5.59
C ASN A 127 13.00 -7.49 -4.31
N TYR A 128 12.30 -7.45 -3.19
CA TYR A 128 12.90 -7.48 -1.85
C TYR A 128 12.41 -8.71 -1.10
N PRO A 129 13.29 -9.58 -0.59
CA PRO A 129 12.89 -10.80 0.11
C PRO A 129 11.96 -10.56 1.31
N TYR A 130 12.07 -9.40 1.95
CA TYR A 130 11.24 -8.98 3.09
C TYR A 130 9.91 -8.31 2.68
N LEU A 131 9.65 -8.13 1.39
CA LEU A 131 8.40 -7.62 0.81
C LEU A 131 7.81 -8.60 -0.20
N SER A 132 7.93 -9.88 0.10
CA SER A 132 7.32 -10.96 -0.66
C SER A 132 5.86 -11.17 -0.25
N THR A 133 5.11 -11.86 -1.10
CA THR A 133 3.74 -12.24 -0.83
C THR A 133 3.64 -13.20 0.36
N ILE A 134 2.85 -12.84 1.36
CA ILE A 134 2.51 -13.70 2.50
C ILE A 134 1.00 -13.68 2.72
N ARG A 135 0.46 -14.79 3.24
CA ARG A 135 -0.94 -14.83 3.66
C ARG A 135 -1.14 -14.08 4.97
N ASP A 136 -2.24 -13.34 5.04
CA ASP A 136 -2.66 -12.58 6.22
C ASP A 136 -3.58 -13.43 7.09
N THR A 137 -3.06 -14.53 7.67
CA THR A 137 -3.83 -15.50 8.45
C THR A 137 -3.00 -16.13 9.56
N GLU A 138 -3.67 -16.86 10.45
CA GLU A 138 -2.99 -17.66 11.46
C GLU A 138 -2.17 -18.80 10.81
N GLU A 139 -1.12 -19.22 11.51
CA GLU A 139 -0.19 -20.23 11.01
C GLU A 139 -0.87 -21.58 10.69
N GLU A 140 -1.88 -21.95 11.48
CA GLU A 140 -2.67 -23.16 11.28
C GLU A 140 -3.50 -23.13 9.98
N GLU A 141 -3.91 -21.96 9.54
CA GLU A 141 -4.67 -21.72 8.31
C GLU A 141 -3.78 -21.33 7.12
N ASN A 142 -2.46 -21.29 7.34
CA ASN A 142 -1.49 -20.84 6.35
C ASN A 142 -1.26 -21.88 5.25
N ARG A 143 -2.26 -22.06 4.40
CA ARG A 143 -2.15 -22.88 3.18
C ARG A 143 -1.38 -22.12 2.11
N PRO A 144 -0.68 -22.82 1.20
CA PRO A 144 -0.07 -22.18 0.06
C PRO A 144 -1.07 -21.30 -0.70
N LEU A 145 -0.62 -20.13 -1.16
CA LEU A 145 -1.42 -19.32 -2.06
C LEU A 145 -1.65 -20.06 -3.38
N PRO A 146 -2.82 -19.92 -3.99
CA PRO A 146 -3.01 -20.36 -5.36
C PRO A 146 -2.08 -19.58 -6.29
N ASP A 147 -1.82 -20.10 -7.46
CA ASP A 147 -1.07 -19.41 -8.50
C ASP A 147 -1.94 -18.31 -9.13
N LEU A 148 -1.89 -17.10 -8.56
CA LEU A 148 -2.70 -15.96 -8.99
C LEU A 148 -2.28 -15.38 -10.35
N THR A 149 -1.24 -15.92 -10.99
CA THR A 149 -0.91 -15.63 -12.39
C THR A 149 -1.86 -16.35 -13.36
N LYS A 150 -2.62 -17.31 -12.86
CA LYS A 150 -3.66 -18.01 -13.62
C LYS A 150 -5.00 -17.33 -13.41
N GLU A 151 -5.63 -16.90 -14.50
CA GLU A 151 -6.90 -16.15 -14.47
C GLU A 151 -7.99 -16.86 -13.65
N GLU A 152 -8.18 -18.16 -13.82
CA GLU A 152 -9.18 -18.92 -13.06
C GLU A 152 -8.94 -18.91 -11.55
N GLU A 153 -7.68 -18.96 -11.12
CA GLU A 153 -7.31 -18.92 -9.70
C GLU A 153 -7.45 -17.50 -9.16
N ALA A 154 -7.06 -16.48 -9.93
CA ALA A 154 -7.24 -15.07 -9.59
C ALA A 154 -8.73 -14.72 -9.45
N GLU A 155 -9.56 -15.10 -10.41
CA GLU A 155 -11.01 -14.90 -10.35
C GLU A 155 -11.62 -15.58 -9.12
N ARG A 156 -11.24 -16.83 -8.85
CA ARG A 156 -11.71 -17.55 -7.67
C ARG A 156 -11.30 -16.84 -6.38
N TRP A 157 -10.05 -16.36 -6.28
CA TRP A 157 -9.55 -15.60 -5.14
C TRP A 157 -10.35 -14.32 -4.90
N ILE A 158 -10.60 -13.54 -5.97
CA ILE A 158 -11.34 -12.27 -5.91
C ILE A 158 -12.81 -12.50 -5.53
N ARG A 159 -13.43 -13.59 -6.02
CA ARG A 159 -14.84 -13.89 -5.77
C ARG A 159 -15.11 -14.62 -4.46
N THR A 160 -14.08 -15.01 -3.74
CA THR A 160 -14.19 -15.68 -2.44
C THR A 160 -13.63 -14.81 -1.33
N SER A 161 -13.91 -15.19 -0.07
CA SER A 161 -13.36 -14.54 1.12
C SER A 161 -12.53 -15.56 1.92
N PRO A 162 -11.28 -15.81 1.53
CA PRO A 162 -10.39 -16.66 2.30
C PRO A 162 -10.19 -16.09 3.71
N VAL A 163 -10.11 -16.96 4.71
CA VAL A 163 -9.88 -16.57 6.09
C VAL A 163 -8.63 -15.70 6.19
N SER A 164 -8.77 -14.52 6.76
CA SER A 164 -7.64 -13.60 6.99
C SER A 164 -7.95 -12.61 8.11
N PHE A 165 -6.90 -12.04 8.71
CA PHE A 165 -7.06 -11.03 9.76
C PHE A 165 -7.74 -9.77 9.26
N CYS A 166 -7.54 -9.39 8.01
CA CYS A 166 -8.15 -8.20 7.42
C CYS A 166 -9.60 -8.41 6.94
N ASP A 167 -10.13 -9.64 6.92
CA ASP A 167 -11.54 -9.95 6.65
C ASP A 167 -12.36 -9.81 7.93
N THR A 168 -12.47 -8.59 8.45
CA THR A 168 -13.22 -8.32 9.67
C THR A 168 -14.37 -7.33 9.41
N HIS A 169 -15.54 -7.67 9.95
CA HIS A 169 -16.70 -6.80 10.01
C HIS A 169 -16.96 -6.25 11.42
N ASP A 170 -16.09 -6.55 12.39
CA ASP A 170 -16.20 -6.02 13.74
C ASP A 170 -15.90 -4.52 13.74
N LYS A 171 -16.95 -3.73 13.94
CA LYS A 171 -16.87 -2.27 14.00
C LYS A 171 -15.91 -1.75 15.09
N LYS A 172 -15.70 -2.51 16.17
CA LYS A 172 -14.75 -2.12 17.21
C LYS A 172 -13.31 -2.26 16.71
N VAL A 173 -13.01 -3.31 15.96
CA VAL A 173 -11.71 -3.49 15.32
C VAL A 173 -11.50 -2.43 14.26
N ILE A 174 -12.44 -2.28 13.32
CA ILE A 174 -12.38 -1.32 12.23
C ILE A 174 -12.18 0.11 12.74
N SER A 175 -12.94 0.52 13.77
CA SER A 175 -12.82 1.87 14.35
C SER A 175 -11.49 2.15 15.06
N GLN A 176 -10.76 1.12 15.46
CA GLN A 176 -9.42 1.27 16.04
C GLN A 176 -8.32 1.38 15.00
N ILE A 177 -8.48 0.75 13.84
CA ILE A 177 -7.46 0.66 12.80
C ILE A 177 -7.62 1.80 11.81
N LEU A 178 -8.83 1.98 11.27
CA LEU A 178 -9.10 2.94 10.21
C LEU A 178 -9.42 4.33 10.75
N ASN A 179 -9.02 5.35 10.01
CA ASN A 179 -9.43 6.73 10.25
C ASN A 179 -10.93 6.90 9.96
N ASN A 180 -11.53 7.97 10.49
CA ASN A 180 -12.99 8.19 10.38
C ASN A 180 -13.49 8.22 8.93
N TYR A 181 -12.72 8.83 8.02
CA TYR A 181 -13.08 8.88 6.60
C TYR A 181 -12.95 7.54 5.87
N ASP A 182 -12.18 6.61 6.43
CA ASP A 182 -12.05 5.24 5.88
C ASP A 182 -13.13 4.29 6.44
N GLN A 183 -13.97 4.74 7.38
CA GLN A 183 -15.02 3.93 8.01
C GLN A 183 -16.38 4.09 7.32
N GLU A 184 -16.49 4.88 6.26
CA GLU A 184 -17.74 5.13 5.54
C GLU A 184 -18.24 3.88 4.81
N THR A 185 -17.32 3.00 4.42
CA THR A 185 -17.64 1.70 3.81
C THR A 185 -17.10 0.56 4.64
N THR A 186 -17.66 -0.64 4.50
CA THR A 186 -17.16 -1.88 5.12
C THR A 186 -16.55 -2.84 4.09
N ASP A 187 -16.41 -2.40 2.84
CA ASP A 187 -16.05 -3.24 1.71
C ASP A 187 -14.55 -3.20 1.41
N PHE A 188 -13.72 -3.13 2.44
CA PHE A 188 -12.24 -3.07 2.27
C PHE A 188 -11.64 -4.39 1.81
N TYR A 189 -12.18 -5.51 2.29
CA TYR A 189 -11.65 -6.83 1.97
C TYR A 189 -12.01 -7.28 0.56
N ARG A 190 -13.29 -7.05 0.19
CA ARG A 190 -13.82 -7.30 -1.15
C ARG A 190 -14.75 -6.17 -1.54
N TRP A 191 -14.56 -5.63 -2.71
CA TRP A 191 -15.38 -4.55 -3.24
C TRP A 191 -15.81 -4.87 -4.67
N LYS A 192 -16.88 -4.24 -5.12
CA LYS A 192 -17.41 -4.42 -6.46
C LYS A 192 -17.95 -3.11 -7.00
N VAL A 193 -17.51 -2.76 -8.19
CA VAL A 193 -18.06 -1.64 -8.96
C VAL A 193 -18.67 -2.19 -10.24
N ARG A 194 -19.74 -1.57 -10.70
CA ARG A 194 -20.39 -1.91 -11.96
C ARG A 194 -20.62 -0.63 -12.74
N TYR A 195 -20.28 -0.69 -14.00
CA TYR A 195 -20.60 0.33 -14.98
C TYR A 195 -21.30 -0.32 -16.15
N SER A 196 -22.24 0.41 -16.77
CA SER A 196 -22.66 0.08 -18.12
C SER A 196 -21.53 0.42 -19.11
N GLN A 197 -21.57 -0.16 -20.30
CA GLN A 197 -20.57 0.14 -21.34
C GLN A 197 -20.55 1.65 -21.67
N SER A 198 -21.70 2.29 -21.72
CA SER A 198 -21.78 3.73 -21.99
C SER A 198 -21.20 4.60 -20.87
N GLU A 199 -21.44 4.25 -19.61
CA GLU A 199 -20.83 4.94 -18.45
C GLU A 199 -19.32 4.77 -18.47
N LEU A 200 -18.85 3.57 -18.75
CA LEU A 200 -17.42 3.28 -18.79
C LEU A 200 -16.71 4.03 -19.92
N ALA A 201 -17.30 4.03 -21.13
CA ALA A 201 -16.77 4.79 -22.27
C ALA A 201 -16.68 6.29 -21.96
N GLU A 202 -17.71 6.86 -21.31
CA GLU A 202 -17.70 8.26 -20.91
C GLU A 202 -16.62 8.56 -19.83
N LEU A 203 -16.48 7.68 -18.82
CA LEU A 203 -15.43 7.82 -17.80
C LEU A 203 -14.01 7.77 -18.41
N ILE A 204 -13.78 6.84 -19.32
CA ILE A 204 -12.51 6.72 -20.03
C ILE A 204 -12.25 7.99 -20.84
N ARG A 205 -13.24 8.45 -21.61
CA ARG A 205 -13.15 9.68 -22.40
C ARG A 205 -12.81 10.91 -21.53
N GLN A 206 -13.47 11.03 -20.38
CA GLN A 206 -13.24 12.14 -19.45
C GLN A 206 -11.83 12.12 -18.84
N ASN A 207 -11.31 10.95 -18.50
CA ASN A 207 -10.00 10.82 -17.84
C ASN A 207 -8.84 10.88 -18.84
N THR A 208 -8.96 10.22 -20.00
CA THR A 208 -7.89 10.18 -21.00
C THR A 208 -7.93 11.33 -21.99
N LYS A 209 -9.05 12.08 -22.06
CA LYS A 209 -9.35 13.10 -23.07
C LYS A 209 -9.37 12.55 -24.50
N SER A 210 -9.56 11.24 -24.64
CA SER A 210 -9.62 10.53 -25.91
C SER A 210 -10.92 9.73 -26.01
N ASP A 211 -11.50 9.71 -27.17
CA ASP A 211 -12.68 8.89 -27.47
C ASP A 211 -12.22 7.60 -28.16
N TYR A 212 -12.38 6.49 -27.46
CA TYR A 212 -12.05 5.15 -27.98
C TYR A 212 -13.24 4.40 -28.57
N GLY A 213 -14.42 5.07 -28.62
CA GLY A 213 -15.65 4.45 -29.04
C GLY A 213 -16.25 3.51 -28.00
N ASP A 214 -16.94 2.48 -28.46
CA ASP A 214 -17.55 1.48 -27.59
C ASP A 214 -16.47 0.59 -26.95
N ILE A 215 -16.60 0.38 -25.64
CA ILE A 215 -15.71 -0.54 -24.91
C ILE A 215 -16.23 -1.96 -25.09
N ILE A 216 -15.44 -2.80 -25.70
CA ILE A 216 -15.79 -4.18 -26.02
C ILE A 216 -15.39 -5.11 -24.86
N ASP A 217 -14.20 -4.91 -24.33
CA ASP A 217 -13.61 -5.68 -23.24
C ASP A 217 -12.59 -4.84 -22.47
N LEU A 218 -12.28 -5.26 -21.22
CA LEU A 218 -11.32 -4.61 -20.33
C LEU A 218 -10.51 -5.66 -19.59
#